data_357bc771cc1c71efaf035df12a38d1dd
#
_entry.id   357bc771cc1c71efaf035df12a38d1dd
#
_cell.length_a   1.000
_cell.length_b   1.000
_cell.length_c   1.000
_cell.angle_alpha   90.00
_cell.angle_beta   90.00
_cell.angle_gamma   90.00
#
_symmetry.space_group_name_H-M   'P 1'
#
loop_
_entity.id
_entity.type
_entity.pdbx_description
1 polymer ?
#
loop_
_entity_poly.entity_id
_entity_poly.type
_entity_poly.pdbx_seq_one_letter_code
_entity_poly.pdbx_strand_id
1 'polypeptide(L)'
;MEKSVLRKEMKRLRREMTAEERKIRDEKIFENLTTLSRFKDKKWFYIYVSYGTETDTKEIIKYLLSLKDKKDIHIAVPKVLGTEMEFFEIDSLDELKKSNMGILEPNNHRLVNVKDVEYFERLNPAENVVMILPGLAFDIERGRAGYGGGFYDKYLNRYGADDFLKIGICYDFQM
;
A
#
# COMPACT_ATOMS: atom_id res chain seq x y z
N MET A 1 8.26 24.18 4.59
CA MET A 1 8.14 24.11 3.09
C MET A 1 6.66 23.90 2.75
N GLU A 2 6.13 24.61 1.76
CA GLU A 2 4.74 24.38 1.31
C GLU A 2 4.58 22.97 0.75
N LYS A 3 3.44 22.31 1.06
CA LYS A 3 3.15 20.93 0.61
C LYS A 3 3.20 20.77 -0.93
N SER A 4 2.90 21.82 -1.68
CA SER A 4 2.95 21.82 -3.15
C SER A 4 4.39 21.76 -3.67
N VAL A 5 5.29 22.51 -3.05
CA VAL A 5 6.73 22.54 -3.39
C VAL A 5 7.37 21.21 -3.05
N LEU A 6 7.10 20.70 -1.84
CA LEU A 6 7.59 19.38 -1.40
C LEU A 6 7.19 18.27 -2.38
N ARG A 7 5.91 18.23 -2.80
CA ARG A 7 5.43 17.23 -3.77
C ARG A 7 6.15 17.31 -5.11
N LYS A 8 6.41 18.51 -5.61
CA LYS A 8 7.15 18.71 -6.89
C LYS A 8 8.57 18.18 -6.77
N GLU A 9 9.24 18.50 -5.68
CA GLU A 9 10.62 18.10 -5.44
C GLU A 9 10.74 16.57 -5.31
N MET A 10 9.91 15.94 -4.52
CA MET A 10 9.92 14.48 -4.36
C MET A 10 9.63 13.75 -5.67
N LYS A 11 8.70 14.25 -6.47
CA LYS A 11 8.43 13.71 -7.81
C LYS A 11 9.63 13.90 -8.76
N ARG A 12 10.38 15.00 -8.65
CA ARG A 12 11.58 15.25 -9.41
C ARG A 12 12.66 14.23 -9.06
N LEU A 13 13.01 14.13 -7.77
CA LEU A 13 14.02 13.21 -7.28
C LEU A 13 13.72 11.75 -7.65
N ARG A 14 12.45 11.32 -7.53
CA ARG A 14 12.02 9.98 -7.94
C ARG A 14 12.18 9.73 -9.45
N ARG A 15 12.03 10.74 -10.30
CA ARG A 15 12.22 10.63 -11.76
C ARG A 15 13.68 10.62 -12.16
N GLU A 16 14.54 11.27 -11.39
CA GLU A 16 15.98 11.37 -11.66
C GLU A 16 16.74 10.11 -11.28
N MET A 17 16.15 9.24 -10.44
CA MET A 17 16.76 7.94 -10.16
C MET A 17 16.90 7.11 -11.44
N THR A 18 18.06 6.52 -11.62
CA THR A 18 18.27 5.49 -12.65
C THR A 18 17.47 4.21 -12.34
N ALA A 19 17.26 3.37 -13.33
CA ALA A 19 16.60 2.08 -13.15
C ALA A 19 17.37 1.18 -12.16
N GLU A 20 18.70 1.21 -12.20
CA GLU A 20 19.56 0.43 -11.32
C GLU A 20 19.47 0.92 -9.87
N GLU A 21 19.58 2.22 -9.62
CA GLU A 21 19.42 2.80 -8.28
C GLU A 21 18.04 2.46 -7.69
N ARG A 22 16.99 2.56 -8.52
CA ARG A 22 15.64 2.21 -8.10
C ARG A 22 15.55 0.75 -7.67
N LYS A 23 16.06 -0.17 -8.52
CA LYS A 23 16.05 -1.59 -8.24
C LYS A 23 16.73 -1.93 -6.91
N ILE A 24 17.95 -1.40 -6.69
CA ILE A 24 18.70 -1.63 -5.45
C ILE A 24 17.92 -1.13 -4.23
N ARG A 25 17.28 0.04 -4.33
CA ARG A 25 16.50 0.62 -3.24
C ARG A 25 15.21 -0.16 -2.98
N ASP A 26 14.51 -0.58 -4.02
CA ASP A 26 13.29 -1.40 -3.92
C ASP A 26 13.59 -2.76 -3.30
N GLU A 27 14.69 -3.42 -3.69
CA GLU A 27 15.15 -4.67 -3.08
C GLU A 27 15.42 -4.51 -1.57
N LYS A 28 16.10 -3.43 -1.19
CA LYS A 28 16.37 -3.13 0.23
C LYS A 28 15.08 -2.86 1.03
N ILE A 29 14.12 -2.15 0.45
CA ILE A 29 12.81 -1.92 1.08
C ILE A 29 12.05 -3.24 1.22
N PHE A 30 12.07 -4.08 0.20
CA PHE A 30 11.50 -5.42 0.24
C PHE A 30 12.09 -6.26 1.38
N GLU A 31 13.42 -6.34 1.48
CA GLU A 31 14.12 -7.07 2.55
C GLU A 31 13.76 -6.52 3.93
N ASN A 32 13.84 -5.21 4.11
CA ASN A 32 13.51 -4.56 5.38
C ASN A 32 12.06 -4.84 5.81
N LEU A 33 11.11 -4.71 4.88
CA LEU A 33 9.68 -4.92 5.18
C LEU A 33 9.39 -6.38 5.51
N THR A 34 9.88 -7.31 4.68
CA THR A 34 9.59 -8.75 4.82
C THR A 34 10.30 -9.40 6.00
N THR A 35 11.30 -8.74 6.59
CA THR A 35 11.96 -9.18 7.83
C THR A 35 11.30 -8.67 9.10
N LEU A 36 10.46 -7.64 9.03
CA LEU A 36 9.75 -7.12 10.20
C LEU A 36 8.76 -8.14 10.77
N SER A 37 8.91 -8.50 12.05
CA SER A 37 7.96 -9.41 12.73
C SER A 37 6.53 -8.88 12.65
N ARG A 38 6.34 -7.58 12.90
CA ARG A 38 5.02 -6.93 12.81
C ARG A 38 4.36 -7.04 11.45
N PHE A 39 5.11 -7.22 10.37
CA PHE A 39 4.57 -7.44 9.04
C PHE A 39 4.28 -8.93 8.80
N LYS A 40 5.21 -9.82 9.17
CA LYS A 40 5.11 -11.27 8.91
C LYS A 40 3.92 -11.97 9.57
N ASP A 41 3.51 -11.47 10.73
CA ASP A 41 2.49 -12.10 11.58
C ASP A 41 1.07 -11.64 11.24
N LYS A 42 0.93 -10.81 10.20
CA LYS A 42 -0.38 -10.32 9.76
C LYS A 42 -1.12 -11.34 8.90
N LYS A 43 -2.45 -11.25 8.96
CA LYS A 43 -3.35 -12.05 8.13
C LYS A 43 -3.86 -11.27 6.93
N TRP A 44 -4.12 -9.97 7.08
CA TRP A 44 -4.61 -9.10 6.04
C TRP A 44 -3.59 -8.04 5.64
N PHE A 45 -3.30 -7.97 4.36
CA PHE A 45 -2.35 -7.04 3.75
C PHE A 45 -3.07 -6.12 2.78
N TYR A 46 -3.33 -4.89 3.21
CA TYR A 46 -3.83 -3.82 2.38
C TYR A 46 -2.65 -3.12 1.73
N ILE A 47 -2.46 -3.28 0.44
CA ILE A 47 -1.27 -2.81 -0.24
C ILE A 47 -1.60 -2.15 -1.57
N TYR A 48 -1.04 -0.97 -1.83
CA TYR A 48 -1.19 -0.31 -3.13
C TYR A 48 -0.41 -1.07 -4.23
N VAL A 49 -0.89 -0.96 -5.46
CA VAL A 49 -0.16 -1.47 -6.63
C VAL A 49 0.67 -0.32 -7.19
N SER A 50 1.99 -0.42 -7.11
CA SER A 50 2.92 0.64 -7.49
C SER A 50 2.74 1.08 -8.94
N TYR A 51 2.74 2.40 -9.15
CA TYR A 51 2.59 3.02 -10.45
C TYR A 51 3.70 4.06 -10.72
N GLY A 52 4.22 4.07 -11.93
CA GLY A 52 5.22 5.03 -12.38
C GLY A 52 6.51 4.94 -11.58
N THR A 53 6.78 5.97 -10.77
CA THR A 53 8.02 6.07 -9.99
C THR A 53 7.83 5.78 -8.49
N GLU A 54 6.72 5.17 -8.11
CA GLU A 54 6.50 4.76 -6.72
C GLU A 54 7.45 3.64 -6.31
N THR A 55 7.70 3.52 -5.01
CA THR A 55 8.37 2.35 -4.44
C THR A 55 7.64 1.09 -4.88
N ASP A 56 8.38 0.11 -5.37
CA ASP A 56 7.77 -1.08 -5.95
C ASP A 56 7.10 -1.96 -4.88
N THR A 57 5.82 -2.22 -5.10
CA THR A 57 5.02 -3.13 -4.27
C THR A 57 4.68 -4.43 -4.97
N LYS A 58 4.94 -4.55 -6.27
CA LYS A 58 4.55 -5.74 -7.04
C LYS A 58 5.34 -6.97 -6.59
N GLU A 59 6.63 -6.82 -6.29
CA GLU A 59 7.43 -7.91 -5.75
C GLU A 59 6.99 -8.30 -4.33
N ILE A 60 6.55 -7.32 -3.52
CA ILE A 60 5.96 -7.59 -2.20
C ILE A 60 4.65 -8.36 -2.35
N ILE A 61 3.78 -7.95 -3.27
CA ILE A 61 2.51 -8.64 -3.55
C ILE A 61 2.77 -10.08 -4.04
N LYS A 62 3.70 -10.28 -4.98
CA LYS A 62 4.10 -11.63 -5.45
C LYS A 62 4.57 -12.52 -4.30
N TYR A 63 5.42 -11.97 -3.43
CA TYR A 63 5.89 -12.68 -2.26
C TYR A 63 4.75 -13.10 -1.34
N LEU A 64 3.84 -12.17 -1.03
CA LEU A 64 2.67 -12.48 -0.19
C LEU A 64 1.77 -13.54 -0.85
N LEU A 65 1.49 -13.42 -2.14
CA LEU A 65 0.70 -14.40 -2.90
C LEU A 65 1.35 -15.80 -2.86
N SER A 66 2.68 -15.88 -2.92
CA SER A 66 3.41 -17.16 -2.82
C SER A 66 3.31 -17.83 -1.43
N LEU A 67 2.90 -17.10 -0.41
CA LEU A 67 2.71 -17.61 0.94
C LEU A 67 1.28 -18.14 1.19
N LYS A 68 0.30 -17.80 0.34
CA LYS A 68 -1.12 -18.16 0.56
C LYS A 68 -1.35 -19.66 0.72
N ASP A 69 -0.62 -20.49 -0.01
CA ASP A 69 -0.73 -21.96 0.10
C ASP A 69 -0.25 -22.51 1.44
N LYS A 70 0.56 -21.75 2.16
CA LYS A 70 1.18 -22.16 3.43
C LYS A 70 0.65 -21.42 4.64
N LYS A 71 -0.01 -20.30 4.42
CA LYS A 71 -0.50 -19.40 5.46
C LYS A 71 -1.90 -18.91 5.11
N ASP A 72 -2.75 -18.81 6.11
CA ASP A 72 -4.06 -18.16 6.01
C ASP A 72 -3.87 -16.64 5.99
N ILE A 73 -3.54 -16.12 4.79
CA ILE A 73 -3.33 -14.69 4.56
C ILE A 73 -4.14 -14.20 3.36
N HIS A 74 -4.51 -12.93 3.41
CA HIS A 74 -5.35 -12.26 2.44
C HIS A 74 -4.65 -10.99 1.94
N ILE A 75 -4.70 -10.74 0.65
CA ILE A 75 -4.11 -9.56 0.03
C ILE A 75 -5.22 -8.72 -0.60
N ALA A 76 -5.35 -7.48 -0.18
CA ALA A 76 -6.32 -6.53 -0.68
C ALA A 76 -5.63 -5.34 -1.33
N VAL A 77 -6.04 -5.02 -2.56
CA VAL A 77 -5.49 -3.92 -3.34
C VAL A 77 -6.56 -2.87 -3.65
N PRO A 78 -6.18 -1.57 -3.73
CA PRO A 78 -7.14 -0.51 -3.87
C PRO A 78 -7.66 -0.36 -5.31
N LYS A 79 -8.90 0.10 -5.40
CA LYS A 79 -9.53 0.59 -6.63
C LYS A 79 -10.23 1.90 -6.36
N VAL A 80 -10.04 2.87 -7.24
CA VAL A 80 -10.76 4.14 -7.17
C VAL A 80 -12.12 4.00 -7.85
N LEU A 81 -13.17 4.34 -7.12
CA LEU A 81 -14.56 4.31 -7.54
C LEU A 81 -15.13 5.73 -7.44
N GLY A 82 -14.99 6.52 -8.50
CA GLY A 82 -15.37 7.93 -8.52
C GLY A 82 -14.52 8.77 -7.55
N THR A 83 -15.12 9.28 -6.47
CA THR A 83 -14.44 10.09 -5.44
C THR A 83 -13.96 9.28 -4.24
N GLU A 84 -14.26 8.00 -4.22
CA GLU A 84 -13.96 7.07 -3.12
C GLU A 84 -12.92 6.03 -3.56
N MET A 85 -12.37 5.34 -2.60
CA MET A 85 -11.46 4.21 -2.81
C MET A 85 -11.93 3.04 -1.96
N GLU A 86 -11.91 1.85 -2.55
CA GLU A 86 -12.21 0.60 -1.85
C GLU A 86 -11.10 -0.43 -2.10
N PHE A 87 -11.02 -1.43 -1.24
CA PHE A 87 -10.07 -2.52 -1.38
C PHE A 87 -10.76 -3.80 -1.81
N PHE A 88 -10.09 -4.53 -2.71
CA PHE A 88 -10.56 -5.79 -3.26
C PHE A 88 -9.51 -6.87 -3.03
N GLU A 89 -9.94 -8.03 -2.56
CA GLU A 89 -9.05 -9.16 -2.39
C GLU A 89 -8.63 -9.74 -3.74
N ILE A 90 -7.36 -10.16 -3.82
CA ILE A 90 -6.79 -10.82 -5.00
C ILE A 90 -6.09 -12.13 -4.62
N ASP A 91 -6.12 -13.09 -5.53
CA ASP A 91 -5.37 -14.35 -5.45
C ASP A 91 -4.25 -14.42 -6.49
N SER A 92 -4.25 -13.53 -7.47
CA SER A 92 -3.23 -13.44 -8.51
C SER A 92 -3.08 -12.01 -9.01
N LEU A 93 -1.90 -11.65 -9.48
CA LEU A 93 -1.67 -10.40 -10.21
C LEU A 93 -2.39 -10.35 -11.56
N ASP A 94 -2.79 -11.50 -12.11
CA ASP A 94 -3.56 -11.58 -13.37
C ASP A 94 -4.99 -11.01 -13.21
N GLU A 95 -5.47 -10.85 -11.98
CA GLU A 95 -6.72 -10.18 -11.68
C GLU A 95 -6.65 -8.66 -11.79
N LEU A 96 -5.45 -8.12 -12.02
CA LEU A 96 -5.24 -6.67 -12.17
C LEU A 96 -5.33 -6.27 -13.63
N LYS A 97 -6.09 -5.22 -13.93
CA LYS A 97 -6.17 -4.61 -15.25
C LYS A 97 -5.83 -3.12 -15.20
N LYS A 98 -5.27 -2.61 -16.26
CA LYS A 98 -5.00 -1.18 -16.39
C LYS A 98 -6.31 -0.40 -16.45
N SER A 99 -6.46 0.56 -15.54
CA SER A 99 -7.51 1.57 -15.60
C SER A 99 -7.24 2.58 -16.72
N ASN A 100 -8.18 3.49 -16.98
CA ASN A 100 -8.00 4.57 -17.94
C ASN A 100 -6.80 5.48 -17.62
N MET A 101 -6.37 5.51 -16.38
CA MET A 101 -5.18 6.26 -15.93
C MET A 101 -3.88 5.44 -16.02
N GLY A 102 -3.94 4.21 -16.51
CA GLY A 102 -2.79 3.30 -16.63
C GLY A 102 -2.38 2.63 -15.32
N ILE A 103 -3.11 2.85 -14.24
CA ILE A 103 -2.88 2.22 -12.94
C ILE A 103 -3.47 0.81 -12.97
N LEU A 104 -2.76 -0.16 -12.43
CA LEU A 104 -3.27 -1.51 -12.27
C LEU A 104 -4.26 -1.55 -11.10
N GLU A 105 -5.49 -1.92 -11.38
CA GLU A 105 -6.58 -2.02 -10.41
C GLU A 105 -7.26 -3.41 -10.50
N PRO A 106 -7.84 -3.90 -9.40
CA PRO A 106 -8.54 -5.18 -9.40
C PRO A 106 -9.75 -5.17 -10.34
N ASN A 107 -9.90 -6.25 -11.10
CA ASN A 107 -11.02 -6.45 -12.04
C ASN A 107 -11.96 -7.56 -11.56
N ASN A 108 -12.00 -7.82 -10.29
CA ASN A 108 -12.93 -8.74 -9.65
C ASN A 108 -13.96 -7.98 -8.80
N HIS A 109 -14.87 -8.71 -8.14
CA HIS A 109 -15.93 -8.16 -7.29
C HIS A 109 -15.76 -8.54 -5.82
N ARG A 110 -14.57 -8.98 -5.42
CA ARG A 110 -14.28 -9.40 -4.04
C ARG A 110 -13.93 -8.20 -3.15
N LEU A 111 -14.92 -7.32 -2.97
CA LEU A 111 -14.82 -6.16 -2.09
C LEU A 111 -14.53 -6.63 -0.66
N VAL A 112 -13.50 -6.06 -0.05
CA VAL A 112 -13.18 -6.29 1.36
C VAL A 112 -13.93 -5.26 2.20
N ASN A 113 -14.97 -5.71 2.86
CA ASN A 113 -15.74 -4.85 3.75
C ASN A 113 -15.19 -4.95 5.18
N VAL A 114 -14.34 -4.00 5.59
CA VAL A 114 -13.83 -3.93 6.98
C VAL A 114 -14.93 -3.69 8.01
N LYS A 115 -16.14 -3.33 7.55
CA LYS A 115 -17.34 -3.23 8.39
C LYS A 115 -18.14 -4.54 8.44
N ASP A 116 -17.68 -5.58 7.79
CA ASP A 116 -18.17 -6.91 8.09
C ASP A 116 -17.67 -7.30 9.48
N VAL A 117 -18.38 -6.70 10.44
CA VAL A 117 -18.05 -6.55 11.85
C VAL A 117 -17.76 -7.91 12.45
N GLU A 118 -18.52 -8.94 12.07
CA GLU A 118 -18.40 -10.27 12.66
C GLU A 118 -17.08 -10.96 12.32
N TYR A 119 -16.56 -10.76 11.12
CA TYR A 119 -15.28 -11.36 10.71
C TYR A 119 -14.08 -10.61 11.26
N PHE A 120 -14.09 -9.26 11.20
CA PHE A 120 -12.98 -8.44 11.65
C PHE A 120 -12.91 -8.28 13.17
N GLU A 121 -14.04 -8.27 13.88
CA GLU A 121 -14.04 -8.29 15.37
C GLU A 121 -13.39 -9.56 15.93
N ARG A 122 -13.59 -10.70 15.29
CA ARG A 122 -12.92 -11.96 15.68
C ARG A 122 -11.42 -11.95 15.43
N LEU A 123 -10.94 -11.12 14.50
CA LEU A 123 -9.53 -11.07 14.11
C LEU A 123 -8.69 -10.10 14.93
N ASN A 124 -9.27 -9.22 15.75
CA ASN A 124 -8.58 -8.07 16.29
C ASN A 124 -7.81 -7.30 15.20
N PRO A 125 -8.43 -6.37 14.46
CA PRO A 125 -7.83 -5.76 13.27
C PRO A 125 -6.46 -5.14 13.53
N ALA A 126 -6.25 -4.47 14.67
CA ALA A 126 -4.98 -3.85 15.03
C ALA A 126 -3.81 -4.85 15.08
N GLU A 127 -4.09 -6.11 15.44
CA GLU A 127 -3.08 -7.17 15.49
C GLU A 127 -2.91 -7.90 14.16
N ASN A 128 -3.97 -8.01 13.37
CA ASN A 128 -4.00 -8.88 12.20
C ASN A 128 -3.97 -8.16 10.86
N VAL A 129 -4.22 -6.85 10.83
CA VAL A 129 -4.30 -6.07 9.58
C VAL A 129 -3.14 -5.09 9.47
N VAL A 130 -2.48 -5.07 8.32
CA VAL A 130 -1.48 -4.06 7.96
C VAL A 130 -1.89 -3.34 6.69
N MET A 131 -1.72 -2.03 6.68
CA MET A 131 -1.91 -1.21 5.50
C MET A 131 -0.58 -0.58 5.08
N ILE A 132 -0.12 -0.90 3.87
CA ILE A 132 1.05 -0.30 3.25
C ILE A 132 0.60 0.97 2.54
N LEU A 133 1.11 2.10 2.99
CA LEU A 133 0.70 3.42 2.52
C LEU A 133 1.69 4.00 1.51
N PRO A 134 1.22 4.46 0.34
CA PRO A 134 2.04 5.24 -0.57
C PRO A 134 2.20 6.66 -0.07
N GLY A 135 3.30 7.32 -0.42
CA GLY A 135 3.52 8.72 -0.11
C GLY A 135 4.59 9.36 -0.98
N LEU A 136 4.59 10.69 -1.00
CA LEU A 136 5.65 11.49 -1.63
C LEU A 136 6.71 11.90 -0.61
N ALA A 137 6.32 12.12 0.64
CA ALA A 137 7.24 12.38 1.74
C ALA A 137 6.66 11.85 3.05
N PHE A 138 7.55 11.55 3.97
CA PHE A 138 7.23 11.11 5.33
C PHE A 138 8.08 11.89 6.32
N ASP A 139 7.69 11.90 7.59
CA ASP A 139 8.47 12.48 8.67
C ASP A 139 8.59 11.54 9.87
N ILE A 140 9.48 11.88 10.79
CA ILE A 140 9.74 11.09 12.01
C ILE A 140 8.55 11.03 12.96
N GLU A 141 7.61 11.96 12.83
CA GLU A 141 6.36 12.02 13.61
C GLU A 141 5.26 11.17 12.98
N ARG A 142 5.59 10.40 11.94
CA ARG A 142 4.69 9.54 11.15
C ARG A 142 3.69 10.33 10.30
N GLY A 143 3.97 11.59 10.03
CA GLY A 143 3.24 12.39 9.06
C GLY A 143 3.53 11.91 7.63
N ARG A 144 2.55 12.04 6.77
CA ARG A 144 2.61 11.61 5.37
C ARG A 144 2.12 12.71 4.43
N ALA A 145 2.89 13.03 3.42
CA ALA A 145 2.45 13.84 2.29
C ALA A 145 2.08 12.93 1.11
N GLY A 146 0.79 12.78 0.86
CA GLY A 146 0.27 12.03 -0.29
C GLY A 146 0.21 12.86 -1.57
N TYR A 147 -0.33 12.28 -2.63
CA TYR A 147 -0.42 12.87 -3.97
C TYR A 147 -1.45 14.02 -4.10
N GLY A 148 -2.34 14.19 -3.13
CA GLY A 148 -3.33 15.27 -3.09
C GLY A 148 -4.79 14.82 -3.23
N GLY A 149 -5.07 13.61 -3.67
CA GLY A 149 -6.45 13.09 -3.81
C GLY A 149 -7.13 12.72 -2.49
N GLY A 150 -6.36 12.50 -1.43
CA GLY A 150 -6.88 12.20 -0.08
C GLY A 150 -7.57 10.84 0.06
N PHE A 151 -7.44 9.93 -0.93
CA PHE A 151 -8.14 8.65 -0.94
C PHE A 151 -7.88 7.79 0.30
N TYR A 152 -6.61 7.66 0.71
CA TYR A 152 -6.24 6.91 1.91
C TYR A 152 -6.74 7.57 3.19
N ASP A 153 -6.67 8.90 3.27
CA ASP A 153 -7.14 9.63 4.45
C ASP A 153 -8.66 9.52 4.59
N LYS A 154 -9.40 9.61 3.49
CA LYS A 154 -10.85 9.37 3.46
C LYS A 154 -11.21 7.93 3.84
N TYR A 155 -10.47 6.94 3.29
CA TYR A 155 -10.68 5.53 3.60
C TYR A 155 -10.47 5.26 5.09
N LEU A 156 -9.34 5.69 5.64
CA LEU A 156 -9.01 5.52 7.05
C LEU A 156 -10.01 6.24 7.98
N ASN A 157 -10.46 7.44 7.61
CA ASN A 157 -11.48 8.16 8.40
C ASN A 157 -12.83 7.42 8.39
N ARG A 158 -13.17 6.73 7.30
CA ARG A 158 -14.44 6.00 7.18
C ARG A 158 -14.43 4.66 7.92
N TYR A 159 -13.29 3.97 7.92
CA TYR A 159 -13.18 2.60 8.43
C TYR A 159 -12.39 2.45 9.74
N GLY A 160 -11.92 3.55 10.32
CA GLY A 160 -11.15 3.54 11.57
C GLY A 160 -9.63 3.49 11.33
N ALA A 161 -8.98 4.63 11.56
CA ALA A 161 -7.52 4.71 11.37
C ALA A 161 -6.73 3.85 12.36
N ASP A 162 -7.28 3.61 13.54
CA ASP A 162 -6.59 2.88 14.63
C ASP A 162 -6.69 1.36 14.46
N ASP A 163 -7.56 0.89 13.58
CA ASP A 163 -7.77 -0.53 13.31
C ASP A 163 -6.68 -1.14 12.40
N PHE A 164 -5.74 -0.34 11.92
CA PHE A 164 -4.68 -0.80 11.02
C PHE A 164 -3.30 -0.53 11.58
N LEU A 165 -2.40 -1.51 11.47
CA LEU A 165 -0.97 -1.21 11.48
C LEU A 165 -0.63 -0.50 10.17
N LYS A 166 -0.28 0.78 10.23
CA LYS A 166 0.09 1.57 9.05
C LYS A 166 1.60 1.57 8.87
N ILE A 167 2.06 1.18 7.69
CA ILE A 167 3.48 1.20 7.33
C ILE A 167 3.64 2.03 6.05
N GLY A 168 4.34 3.14 6.12
CA GLY A 168 4.81 3.88 4.95
C GLY A 168 6.10 3.26 4.44
N ILE A 169 6.21 3.06 3.12
CA ILE A 169 7.44 2.65 2.46
C ILE A 169 7.92 3.76 1.53
N CYS A 170 9.19 4.08 1.61
CA CYS A 170 9.76 5.21 0.86
C CYS A 170 11.27 5.06 0.65
N TYR A 171 11.79 5.81 -0.30
CA TYR A 171 13.23 6.01 -0.46
C TYR A 171 13.77 6.98 0.59
N ASP A 172 15.06 6.89 0.92
CA ASP A 172 15.71 7.69 1.97
C ASP A 172 15.47 9.20 1.85
N PHE A 173 15.48 9.71 0.62
CA PHE A 173 15.28 11.15 0.37
C PHE A 173 13.84 11.65 0.56
N GLN A 174 12.91 10.74 0.82
CA GLN A 174 11.50 11.06 1.09
C GLN A 174 11.20 11.23 2.59
N MET A 175 12.20 11.07 3.46
CA MET A 175 12.15 11.30 4.91
C MET A 175 12.50 12.75 5.25
#